data_07663ebf87397b6418465b7e62230cdf
#
_entry.id   07663ebf87397b6418465b7e62230cdf
#
_cell.length_a   1.000
_cell.length_b   1.000
_cell.length_c   1.000
_cell.angle_alpha   90.00
_cell.angle_beta   90.00
_cell.angle_gamma   90.00
#
_symmetry.space_group_name_H-M   'P 1'
#
loop_
_entity.id
_entity.type
_entity.pdbx_description
1 polymer ?
#
loop_
_entity_poly.entity_id
_entity_poly.type
_entity_poly.pdbx_seq_one_letter_code
_entity_poly.pdbx_strand_id
1 'polypeptide(L)' 'MKKRKVFHVELKQPVDGKQHFYFGSKRAIFDVLPHEAVGITYRTLTNCVKLSNGPYENKKCVIRQGELITTNQIRAKK' A
#
# COMPACT_ATOMS: atom_id res chain seq x y z
N MET A 1 -8.23 -12.00 17.84
CA MET A 1 -8.16 -10.83 17.02
C MET A 1 -7.06 -10.91 16.00
N LYS A 2 -7.38 -10.67 14.76
CA LYS A 2 -6.39 -10.81 13.70
C LYS A 2 -6.00 -9.46 13.15
N LYS A 3 -4.72 -9.29 12.91
CA LYS A 3 -4.21 -8.12 12.25
C LYS A 3 -3.71 -8.52 10.88
N ARG A 4 -4.07 -7.74 9.89
CA ARG A 4 -3.63 -7.96 8.53
C ARG A 4 -2.85 -6.77 8.06
N LYS A 5 -1.85 -7.03 7.24
CA LYS A 5 -1.09 -5.95 6.65
C LYS A 5 -1.91 -5.31 5.54
N VAL A 6 -1.90 -4.00 5.54
CA VAL A 6 -2.54 -3.22 4.49
C VAL A 6 -1.48 -2.34 3.87
N PHE A 7 -1.44 -2.31 2.55
CA PHE A 7 -0.51 -1.48 1.83
C PHE A 7 -1.27 -0.34 1.18
N HIS A 8 -0.95 0.87 1.59
CA HIS A 8 -1.57 2.06 1.04
C HIS A 8 -0.66 2.66 -0.01
N VAL A 9 -1.18 2.79 -1.22
CA VAL A 9 -0.45 3.42 -2.31
C VAL A 9 -1.12 4.72 -2.64
N GLU A 10 -0.38 5.80 -2.52
CA GLU A 10 -0.87 7.13 -2.88
C GLU A 10 -0.15 7.56 -4.13
N LEU A 11 -0.85 7.64 -5.24
CA LEU A 11 -0.26 8.05 -6.50
C LEU A 11 -0.16 9.56 -6.54
N LYS A 12 0.99 10.07 -6.98
CA LYS A 12 1.16 11.51 -7.09
C LYS A 12 0.39 12.08 -8.27
N GLN A 13 0.12 11.23 -9.27
CA GLN A 13 -0.77 11.57 -10.37
C GLN A 13 -1.93 10.59 -10.37
N PRO A 14 -3.17 11.06 -10.22
CA PRO A 14 -4.31 10.16 -10.17
C PRO A 14 -4.46 9.34 -11.45
N VAL A 15 -4.92 8.10 -11.27
CA VAL A 15 -5.27 7.23 -12.39
C VAL A 15 -6.77 7.06 -12.36
N ASP A 16 -7.44 7.43 -13.45
CA ASP A 16 -8.90 7.39 -13.56
C ASP A 16 -9.58 8.13 -12.40
N GLY A 17 -8.95 9.21 -11.95
CA GLY A 17 -9.49 10.00 -10.87
C GLY A 17 -9.21 9.45 -9.49
N LYS A 18 -8.50 8.35 -9.41
CA LYS A 18 -8.17 7.73 -8.12
C LYS A 18 -6.71 7.90 -7.79
N GLN A 19 -6.46 8.29 -6.57
CA GLN A 19 -5.12 8.57 -6.10
C GLN A 19 -4.71 7.63 -4.97
N HIS A 20 -5.67 7.16 -4.18
CA HIS A 20 -5.42 6.31 -3.03
C HIS A 20 -5.91 4.90 -3.28
N PHE A 21 -5.05 3.93 -3.02
CA PHE A 21 -5.36 2.53 -3.20
C PHE A 21 -4.94 1.75 -1.98
N TYR A 22 -5.71 0.73 -1.62
CA TYR A 22 -5.44 -0.10 -0.46
C TYR A 22 -5.37 -1.54 -0.89
N PHE A 23 -4.30 -2.22 -0.53
CA PHE A 23 -4.06 -3.60 -0.96
C PHE A 23 -3.72 -4.47 0.21
N GLY A 24 -4.07 -5.74 0.11
CA GLY A 24 -3.76 -6.71 1.15
C GLY A 24 -2.37 -7.33 1.03
N SER A 25 -1.67 -7.10 -0.08
CA SER A 25 -0.33 -7.63 -0.28
C SER A 25 0.41 -6.76 -1.27
N LYS A 26 1.73 -6.90 -1.26
CA LYS A 26 2.56 -6.17 -2.22
C LYS A 26 2.26 -6.63 -3.64
N ARG A 27 1.98 -7.91 -3.81
CA ARG A 27 1.70 -8.43 -5.14
C ARG A 27 0.40 -7.87 -5.69
N ALA A 28 -0.60 -7.68 -4.84
CA ALA A 28 -1.88 -7.15 -5.27
C ALA A 28 -1.72 -5.75 -5.87
N ILE A 29 -0.74 -4.99 -5.40
CA ILE A 29 -0.48 -3.66 -5.96
C ILE A 29 -0.24 -3.77 -7.45
N PHE A 30 0.57 -4.74 -7.85
CA PHE A 30 0.97 -4.88 -9.25
C PHE A 30 -0.02 -5.68 -10.08
N ASP A 31 -0.99 -6.30 -9.44
CA ASP A 31 -2.11 -6.91 -10.15
C ASP A 31 -3.09 -5.86 -10.63
N VAL A 32 -3.14 -4.72 -9.97
CA VAL A 32 -4.07 -3.65 -10.28
C VAL A 32 -3.39 -2.49 -10.98
N LEU A 33 -2.21 -2.11 -10.51
CA LEU A 33 -1.47 -0.97 -11.04
C LEU A 33 -0.24 -1.45 -11.78
N PRO A 34 0.02 -0.92 -12.98
CA PRO A 34 1.26 -1.28 -13.69
C PRO A 34 2.45 -0.68 -12.96
N HIS A 35 3.61 -1.33 -13.12
CA HIS A 35 4.80 -0.86 -12.44
C HIS A 35 5.20 0.54 -12.91
N GLU A 36 4.81 0.92 -14.11
CA GLU A 36 5.09 2.27 -14.61
C GLU A 36 4.34 3.34 -13.81
N ALA A 37 3.15 3.02 -13.35
CA ALA A 37 2.37 3.97 -12.55
C ALA A 37 2.90 4.07 -11.13
N VAL A 38 3.40 2.95 -10.62
CA VAL A 38 3.96 2.91 -9.27
C VAL A 38 5.39 3.42 -9.23
N GLY A 39 6.11 3.26 -10.32
CA GLY A 39 7.48 3.73 -10.42
C GLY A 39 8.51 2.79 -9.86
N ILE A 40 8.11 1.56 -9.56
CA ILE A 40 9.00 0.54 -9.00
C ILE A 40 8.41 -0.82 -9.36
N THR A 41 9.25 -1.81 -9.56
CA THR A 41 8.78 -3.16 -9.84
C THR A 41 8.50 -3.92 -8.55
N TYR A 42 7.70 -4.98 -8.67
CA TYR A 42 7.41 -5.83 -7.54
C TYR A 42 8.69 -6.40 -6.92
N ARG A 43 9.59 -6.82 -7.77
CA ARG A 43 10.83 -7.43 -7.30
C ARG A 43 11.65 -6.43 -6.48
N THR A 44 11.77 -5.22 -6.97
CA THR A 44 12.52 -4.19 -6.25
C THR A 44 11.83 -3.83 -4.94
N LEU A 45 10.52 -3.69 -4.98
CA LEU A 45 9.77 -3.37 -3.78
C LEU A 45 9.93 -4.46 -2.72
N THR A 46 9.95 -5.71 -3.15
CA THR A 46 10.06 -6.83 -2.23
C THR A 46 11.47 -6.97 -1.66
N ASN A 47 12.47 -6.79 -2.51
CA ASN A 47 13.86 -7.09 -2.14
C ASN A 47 14.62 -5.90 -1.59
N CYS A 48 14.28 -4.70 -2.03
CA CYS A 48 15.09 -3.52 -1.70
C CYS A 48 14.41 -2.56 -0.74
N VAL A 49 13.10 -2.64 -0.62
CA VAL A 49 12.35 -1.69 0.20
C VAL A 49 11.79 -2.39 1.42
N LYS A 50 12.04 -1.82 2.59
CA LYS A 50 11.48 -2.35 3.83
C LYS A 50 10.47 -1.37 4.36
N LEU A 51 9.21 -1.64 4.10
CA LEU A 51 8.13 -0.75 4.52
C LEU A 51 7.94 -0.76 6.02
N SER A 52 8.44 -1.78 6.70
CA SER A 52 8.39 -1.80 8.15
C SER A 52 9.26 -0.72 8.79
N ASN A 53 10.23 -0.21 8.05
CA ASN A 53 11.08 0.86 8.53
C ASN A 53 10.51 2.25 8.23
N GLY A 54 9.42 2.30 7.46
CA GLY A 54 8.80 3.56 7.13
C GLY A 54 8.26 3.54 5.70
N PRO A 55 7.56 4.59 5.31
CA PRO A 55 7.00 4.63 3.96
C PRO A 55 8.07 4.76 2.90
N TYR A 56 7.76 4.23 1.73
CA TYR A 56 8.59 4.37 0.56
C TYR A 56 7.99 5.43 -0.34
N GLU A 57 8.81 6.34 -0.82
CA GLU A 57 8.34 7.40 -1.71
C GLU A 57 9.27 7.52 -2.91
N ASN A 58 8.67 7.70 -4.08
CA ASN A 58 9.41 8.02 -5.29
C ASN A 58 8.68 9.12 -6.04
N LYS A 59 9.07 9.37 -7.29
CA LYS A 59 8.45 10.44 -8.06
C LYS A 59 7.02 10.14 -8.44
N LYS A 60 6.60 8.88 -8.37
CA LYS A 60 5.29 8.45 -8.84
C LYS A 60 4.30 8.23 -7.71
N CYS A 61 4.76 7.79 -6.55
CA CYS A 61 3.85 7.41 -5.50
C CYS A 61 4.52 7.37 -4.14
N VAL A 62 3.67 7.20 -3.14
CA VAL A 62 4.10 6.93 -1.77
C VAL A 62 3.44 5.62 -1.35
N ILE A 63 4.22 4.68 -0.84
CA ILE A 63 3.71 3.38 -0.41
C ILE A 63 3.93 3.25 1.09
N ARG A 64 2.86 2.97 1.82
CA ARG A 64 2.91 2.82 3.27
C ARG A 64 2.39 1.45 3.64
N GLN A 65 2.93 0.90 4.72
CA GLN A 65 2.45 -0.36 5.26
C GLN A 65 1.81 -0.08 6.61
N GLY A 66 0.62 -0.61 6.82
CA GLY A 66 -0.07 -0.49 8.09
C GLY A 66 -0.71 -1.80 8.46
N GLU A 67 -1.50 -1.77 9.50
CA GLU A 67 -2.25 -2.92 9.95
C GLU A 67 -3.73 -2.62 9.93
N LEU A 68 -4.49 -3.57 9.41
CA LEU A 68 -5.93 -3.47 9.42
C LEU A 68 -6.45 -3.99 10.75
N ILE A 69 -7.15 -3.13 11.47
CA ILE A 69 -7.71 -3.50 12.75
C ILE A 69 -9.13 -4.00 12.52
N THR A 70 -9.46 -5.14 13.14
CA THR A 70 -10.77 -5.74 12.92
C THR A 70 -11.86 -4.88 13.51
N THR A 71 -13.08 -5.11 13.03
CA THR A 71 -14.23 -4.35 13.45
C THR A 71 -14.52 -4.44 14.93
N ASN A 72 -14.20 -5.55 15.55
CA ASN A 72 -14.47 -5.70 16.97
C ASN A 72 -13.78 -4.63 17.79
N GLN A 73 -12.59 -4.29 17.41
CA GLN A 73 -11.87 -3.24 18.13
C GLN A 73 -12.49 -1.89 17.90
N ILE A 74 -12.97 -1.67 16.70
CA ILE A 74 -13.58 -0.40 16.38
C ILE A 74 -14.87 -0.22 17.18
N ARG A 75 -15.65 -1.28 17.29
CA ARG A 75 -16.91 -1.18 18.02
C ARG A 75 -16.73 -0.97 19.49
N ALA A 76 -15.63 -1.42 20.00
CA ALA A 76 -15.36 -1.23 21.44
C ALA A 76 -15.27 0.23 21.81
N LYS A 77 -15.12 1.07 20.84
CA LYS A 77 -15.03 2.50 21.11
C LYS A 77 -16.36 3.15 21.37
N LYS A 78 -17.40 2.50 21.07
CA LYS A 78 -18.72 3.10 21.24
C LYS A 78 -19.06 3.35 22.67
#